data_822e8f3b187baf00bdc6785412ddec0c
#
_entry.id   822e8f3b187baf00bdc6785412ddec0c
#
_cell.length_a   1.000
_cell.length_b   1.000
_cell.length_c   1.000
_cell.angle_alpha   90.00
_cell.angle_beta   90.00
_cell.angle_gamma   90.00
#
_symmetry.space_group_name_H-M   'P 1'
#
loop_
_entity.id
_entity.type
_entity.pdbx_description
1 polymer ?
#
loop_
_entity_poly.entity_id
_entity_poly.type
_entity_poly.pdbx_seq_one_letter_code
_entity_poly.pdbx_strand_id
1 'polypeptide(L)'
;MPPKQKSAKVSKAPRKSGARASDVQRDPVPQGRKRRYRPGTLALKEIRRYQANTDLLLLKLPFARVVREIALQCRPMGEEMRWQSQAIQALQEAAEAFLVHLFEDTNLCAIHAKRVTIMQKDIQLARRIRGVWGGAGWI
;
A
#
# COMPACT_ATOMS: atom_id res chain seq x y z
N MET A 1 -35.18 10.84 67.77
CA MET A 1 -33.88 10.46 67.17
C MET A 1 -33.31 11.66 66.40
N PRO A 2 -32.17 12.25 66.84
CA PRO A 2 -31.55 13.35 66.11
C PRO A 2 -30.68 12.87 65.00
N PRO A 3 -30.50 13.66 63.93
CA PRO A 3 -29.72 13.24 62.72
C PRO A 3 -28.22 13.35 63.01
N LYS A 4 -27.48 12.34 62.49
CA LYS A 4 -26.02 12.24 62.61
C LYS A 4 -25.34 13.29 61.71
N GLN A 5 -24.56 14.18 62.32
CA GLN A 5 -23.67 15.13 61.63
C GLN A 5 -22.53 14.39 60.98
N LYS A 6 -22.38 14.62 59.65
CA LYS A 6 -21.23 14.15 58.89
C LYS A 6 -20.04 15.09 59.09
N SER A 7 -18.97 14.59 59.70
CA SER A 7 -17.71 15.31 59.88
C SER A 7 -17.07 15.64 58.53
N ALA A 8 -16.77 16.92 58.29
CA ALA A 8 -16.08 17.40 57.14
C ALA A 8 -14.62 16.91 57.13
N LYS A 9 -14.21 16.23 56.05
CA LYS A 9 -12.81 15.90 55.80
C LYS A 9 -12.02 17.13 55.39
N VAL A 10 -11.11 17.56 56.25
CA VAL A 10 -10.12 18.58 55.97
C VAL A 10 -9.20 18.10 54.88
N SER A 11 -9.23 18.76 53.70
CA SER A 11 -8.34 18.49 52.58
C SER A 11 -6.94 19.01 52.91
N LYS A 12 -5.97 18.09 53.04
CA LYS A 12 -4.55 18.43 53.15
C LYS A 12 -4.07 19.03 51.83
N ALA A 13 -3.57 20.25 51.86
CA ALA A 13 -2.89 20.89 50.74
C ALA A 13 -1.68 20.07 50.25
N PRO A 14 -1.42 20.04 48.95
CA PRO A 14 -0.27 19.29 48.40
C PRO A 14 1.03 20.00 48.82
N ARG A 15 1.92 19.26 49.50
CA ARG A 15 3.28 19.68 49.76
C ARG A 15 4.02 19.91 48.46
N LYS A 16 4.49 21.12 48.19
CA LYS A 16 5.43 21.43 47.13
C LYS A 16 6.72 20.65 47.42
N SER A 17 6.94 19.57 46.68
CA SER A 17 8.22 18.87 46.65
C SER A 17 9.25 19.80 46.01
N GLY A 18 10.29 20.17 46.76
CA GLY A 18 11.41 21.00 46.29
C GLY A 18 12.01 20.39 45.02
N ALA A 19 12.23 21.25 44.04
CA ALA A 19 12.96 20.92 42.83
C ALA A 19 14.34 20.38 43.24
N ARG A 20 14.61 19.09 42.98
CA ARG A 20 15.95 18.55 43.09
C ARG A 20 16.74 19.09 41.88
N ALA A 21 17.76 19.90 42.14
CA ALA A 21 18.76 20.30 41.18
C ALA A 21 19.59 19.07 40.78
N SER A 22 19.11 18.30 39.82
CA SER A 22 19.87 17.25 39.14
C SER A 22 19.23 16.93 37.77
N ASP A 23 18.72 17.95 37.04
CA ASP A 23 18.61 17.86 35.59
C ASP A 23 19.99 18.04 34.98
N VAL A 24 20.86 17.04 35.25
CA VAL A 24 22.00 16.81 34.39
C VAL A 24 21.42 16.47 33.02
N GLN A 25 21.52 17.41 32.08
CA GLN A 25 21.27 17.17 30.67
C GLN A 25 22.04 15.90 30.30
N ARG A 26 21.33 14.76 30.25
CA ARG A 26 21.90 13.52 29.72
C ARG A 26 22.07 13.77 28.23
N ASP A 27 23.31 13.78 27.79
CA ASP A 27 23.63 13.80 26.38
C ASP A 27 22.77 12.77 25.63
N PRO A 28 22.21 13.10 24.48
CA PRO A 28 21.37 12.18 23.74
C PRO A 28 22.14 10.89 23.47
N VAL A 29 21.68 9.80 24.05
CA VAL A 29 22.27 8.47 23.84
C VAL A 29 22.34 8.24 22.34
N PRO A 30 23.54 7.99 21.77
CA PRO A 30 23.69 7.81 20.33
C PRO A 30 22.83 6.63 19.89
N GLN A 31 21.76 6.93 19.18
CA GLN A 31 20.89 5.91 18.61
C GLN A 31 21.71 5.10 17.61
N GLY A 32 21.90 3.82 17.90
CA GLY A 32 22.64 2.92 17.02
C GLY A 32 22.08 2.98 15.61
N ARG A 33 22.95 3.25 14.62
CA ARG A 33 22.56 3.31 13.20
C ARG A 33 21.81 2.04 12.85
N LYS A 34 20.59 2.17 12.31
CA LYS A 34 19.81 1.05 11.78
C LYS A 34 20.70 0.27 10.79
N ARG A 35 20.89 -1.02 11.04
CA ARG A 35 21.68 -1.88 10.15
C ARG A 35 21.05 -1.85 8.75
N ARG A 36 21.85 -1.51 7.74
CA ARG A 36 21.44 -1.56 6.34
C ARG A 36 21.30 -3.02 5.93
N TYR A 37 20.17 -3.39 5.36
CA TYR A 37 20.00 -4.72 4.78
C TYR A 37 20.93 -4.93 3.58
N ARG A 38 21.33 -6.18 3.35
CA ARG A 38 22.03 -6.54 2.11
C ARG A 38 21.10 -6.28 0.89
N PRO A 39 21.65 -5.91 -0.28
CA PRO A 39 20.87 -5.74 -1.50
C PRO A 39 19.98 -6.97 -1.75
N GLY A 40 18.70 -6.75 -2.07
CA GLY A 40 17.72 -7.81 -2.30
C GLY A 40 17.01 -8.36 -1.06
N THR A 41 17.58 -8.29 0.15
CA THR A 41 16.92 -8.84 1.35
C THR A 41 15.63 -8.09 1.70
N LEU A 42 15.61 -6.77 1.54
CA LEU A 42 14.41 -5.96 1.79
C LEU A 42 13.33 -6.27 0.74
N ALA A 43 13.71 -6.34 -0.53
CA ALA A 43 12.80 -6.68 -1.62
C ALA A 43 12.13 -8.04 -1.41
N LEU A 44 12.88 -9.07 -1.01
CA LEU A 44 12.31 -10.38 -0.70
C LEU A 44 11.34 -10.36 0.50
N LYS A 45 11.61 -9.53 1.51
CA LYS A 45 10.69 -9.35 2.63
C LYS A 45 9.38 -8.66 2.19
N GLU A 46 9.49 -7.67 1.34
CA GLU A 46 8.33 -6.96 0.80
C GLU A 46 7.49 -7.89 -0.09
N ILE A 47 8.12 -8.65 -0.98
CA ILE A 47 7.43 -9.65 -1.81
C ILE A 47 6.66 -10.64 -0.93
N ARG A 48 7.29 -11.23 0.07
CA ARG A 48 6.62 -12.16 1.00
C ARG A 48 5.46 -11.52 1.74
N ARG A 49 5.60 -10.23 2.12
CA ARG A 49 4.53 -9.49 2.79
C ARG A 49 3.32 -9.29 1.87
N TYR A 50 3.55 -8.90 0.62
CA TYR A 50 2.46 -8.72 -0.36
C TYR A 50 1.82 -10.04 -0.76
N GLN A 51 2.60 -11.11 -0.91
CA GLN A 51 2.07 -12.45 -1.21
C GLN A 51 1.25 -13.07 -0.06
N ALA A 52 1.51 -12.67 1.19
CA ALA A 52 0.74 -13.14 2.34
C ALA A 52 -0.61 -12.44 2.51
N ASN A 53 -0.79 -11.26 1.91
CA ASN A 53 -2.02 -10.47 1.99
C ASN A 53 -2.82 -10.64 0.71
N THR A 54 -4.14 -10.70 0.86
CA THR A 54 -5.11 -10.71 -0.25
C THR A 54 -5.74 -9.33 -0.49
N ASP A 55 -5.16 -8.28 0.11
CA ASP A 55 -5.66 -6.92 -0.02
C ASP A 55 -5.40 -6.36 -1.42
N LEU A 56 -6.34 -5.54 -1.90
CA LEU A 56 -6.17 -4.79 -3.15
C LEU A 56 -5.00 -3.81 -3.04
N LEU A 57 -4.10 -3.80 -4.02
CA LEU A 57 -2.89 -2.98 -4.03
C LEU A 57 -3.14 -1.57 -4.56
N LEU A 58 -4.04 -1.42 -5.54
CA LEU A 58 -4.39 -0.14 -6.12
C LEU A 58 -5.40 0.60 -5.24
N LEU A 59 -5.36 1.93 -5.25
CA LEU A 59 -6.33 2.75 -4.57
C LEU A 59 -7.69 2.67 -5.28
N LYS A 60 -8.75 2.35 -4.54
CA LYS A 60 -10.11 2.12 -5.09
C LYS A 60 -10.66 3.33 -5.85
N LEU A 61 -10.48 4.55 -5.33
CA LEU A 61 -11.06 5.76 -5.92
C LEU A 61 -10.43 6.14 -7.27
N PRO A 62 -9.10 6.20 -7.42
CA PRO A 62 -8.46 6.43 -8.73
C PRO A 62 -8.82 5.36 -9.74
N PHE A 63 -8.81 4.09 -9.35
CA PHE A 63 -9.18 2.98 -10.23
C PHE A 63 -10.62 3.11 -10.74
N ALA A 64 -11.57 3.43 -9.85
CA ALA A 64 -12.96 3.64 -10.23
C ALA A 64 -13.15 4.80 -11.24
N ARG A 65 -12.31 5.85 -11.14
CA ARG A 65 -12.33 6.96 -12.13
C ARG A 65 -11.88 6.48 -13.50
N VAL A 66 -10.77 5.75 -13.56
CA VAL A 66 -10.22 5.17 -14.81
C VAL A 66 -11.24 4.23 -15.46
N VAL A 67 -11.86 3.34 -14.69
CA VAL A 67 -12.89 2.43 -15.21
C VAL A 67 -14.05 3.20 -15.86
N ARG A 68 -14.54 4.25 -15.20
CA ARG A 68 -15.62 5.10 -15.74
C ARG A 68 -15.21 5.83 -17.01
N GLU A 69 -13.99 6.35 -17.05
CA GLU A 69 -13.44 7.04 -18.22
C GLU A 69 -13.35 6.11 -19.43
N ILE A 70 -12.77 4.92 -19.25
CA ILE A 70 -12.69 3.91 -20.31
C ILE A 70 -14.08 3.46 -20.76
N ALA A 71 -14.98 3.24 -19.82
CA ALA A 71 -16.36 2.85 -20.14
C ALA A 71 -17.08 3.91 -20.98
N LEU A 72 -16.86 5.19 -20.69
CA LEU A 72 -17.39 6.29 -21.49
C LEU A 72 -16.85 6.32 -22.92
N GLN A 73 -15.56 5.96 -23.11
CA GLN A 73 -14.94 5.87 -24.45
C GLN A 73 -15.45 4.68 -25.27
N CYS A 74 -15.77 3.58 -24.61
CA CYS A 74 -16.24 2.35 -25.28
C CYS A 74 -17.72 2.37 -25.64
N ARG A 75 -18.47 3.38 -25.22
CA ARG A 75 -19.90 3.45 -25.26
C ARG A 75 -20.44 4.14 -26.53
N PRO A 76 -21.57 3.68 -27.10
CA PRO A 76 -22.33 4.47 -28.08
C PRO A 76 -22.96 5.69 -27.41
N MET A 77 -23.04 6.83 -28.14
CA MET A 77 -23.58 8.09 -27.61
C MET A 77 -25.04 7.93 -27.15
N GLY A 78 -25.27 8.35 -25.90
CA GLY A 78 -26.65 8.58 -25.44
C GLY A 78 -27.12 7.79 -24.20
N GLU A 79 -26.39 6.80 -23.71
CA GLU A 79 -26.83 6.03 -22.52
C GLU A 79 -26.08 6.39 -21.25
N GLU A 80 -26.73 6.58 -20.13
CA GLU A 80 -26.07 6.73 -18.81
C GLU A 80 -25.66 5.38 -18.25
N MET A 81 -24.37 5.19 -17.92
CA MET A 81 -23.89 3.99 -17.26
C MET A 81 -23.73 4.22 -15.76
N ARG A 82 -24.42 3.40 -14.97
CA ARG A 82 -24.25 3.34 -13.52
C ARG A 82 -23.43 2.10 -13.14
N TRP A 83 -22.44 2.29 -12.30
CA TRP A 83 -21.55 1.23 -11.84
C TRP A 83 -21.87 0.84 -10.40
N GLN A 84 -22.09 -0.44 -10.17
CA GLN A 84 -22.19 -1.00 -8.83
C GLN A 84 -20.79 -1.10 -8.21
N SER A 85 -20.64 -0.78 -6.92
CA SER A 85 -19.33 -0.80 -6.24
C SER A 85 -18.66 -2.16 -6.26
N GLN A 86 -19.41 -3.23 -6.13
CA GLN A 86 -18.91 -4.61 -6.22
C GLN A 86 -18.36 -4.95 -7.61
N ALA A 87 -18.98 -4.45 -8.68
CA ALA A 87 -18.48 -4.66 -10.04
C ALA A 87 -17.11 -3.98 -10.24
N ILE A 88 -16.91 -2.78 -9.69
CA ILE A 88 -15.61 -2.09 -9.74
C ILE A 88 -14.56 -2.87 -8.95
N GLN A 89 -14.90 -3.45 -7.80
CA GLN A 89 -13.98 -4.28 -7.03
C GLN A 89 -13.58 -5.55 -7.81
N ALA A 90 -14.51 -6.24 -8.41
CA ALA A 90 -14.23 -7.42 -9.23
C ALA A 90 -13.33 -7.09 -10.43
N LEU A 91 -13.56 -5.94 -11.09
CA LEU A 91 -12.69 -5.45 -12.16
C LEU A 91 -11.28 -5.11 -11.64
N GLN A 92 -11.19 -4.55 -10.43
CA GLN A 92 -9.91 -4.24 -9.81
C GLN A 92 -9.10 -5.50 -9.51
N GLU A 93 -9.70 -6.52 -8.91
CA GLU A 93 -9.06 -7.82 -8.67
C GLU A 93 -8.58 -8.46 -9.97
N ALA A 94 -9.41 -8.47 -11.01
CA ALA A 94 -9.05 -9.01 -12.31
C ALA A 94 -7.89 -8.22 -12.96
N ALA A 95 -7.91 -6.89 -12.86
CA ALA A 95 -6.85 -6.04 -13.40
C ALA A 95 -5.53 -6.22 -12.64
N GLU A 96 -5.57 -6.30 -11.31
CA GLU A 96 -4.38 -6.55 -10.50
C GLU A 96 -3.78 -7.94 -10.81
N ALA A 97 -4.60 -8.99 -10.88
CA ALA A 97 -4.13 -10.33 -11.25
C ALA A 97 -3.50 -10.35 -12.65
N PHE A 98 -4.12 -9.69 -13.63
CA PHE A 98 -3.55 -9.57 -14.98
C PHE A 98 -2.20 -8.87 -14.99
N LEU A 99 -2.06 -7.77 -14.23
CA LEU A 99 -0.80 -7.03 -14.14
C LEU A 99 0.30 -7.85 -13.46
N VAL A 100 -0.01 -8.58 -12.39
CA VAL A 100 0.95 -9.46 -11.72
C VAL A 100 1.49 -10.49 -12.69
N HIS A 101 0.62 -11.21 -13.39
CA HIS A 101 1.06 -12.18 -14.40
C HIS A 101 1.87 -11.57 -15.55
N LEU A 102 1.51 -10.36 -15.99
CA LEU A 102 2.29 -9.66 -17.02
C LEU A 102 3.70 -9.34 -16.50
N PHE A 103 3.83 -8.88 -15.26
CA PHE A 103 5.14 -8.60 -14.67
C PHE A 103 5.96 -9.87 -14.38
N GLU A 104 5.35 -10.99 -14.05
CA GLU A 104 6.03 -12.28 -13.96
C GLU A 104 6.69 -12.66 -15.28
N ASP A 105 5.95 -12.59 -16.39
CA ASP A 105 6.49 -12.89 -17.72
C ASP A 105 7.58 -11.89 -18.14
N THR A 106 7.39 -10.60 -17.86
CA THR A 106 8.41 -9.59 -18.16
C THR A 106 9.67 -9.80 -17.34
N ASN A 107 9.55 -10.26 -16.11
CA ASN A 107 10.69 -10.60 -15.26
C ASN A 107 11.48 -11.78 -15.85
N LEU A 108 10.81 -12.81 -16.35
CA LEU A 108 11.45 -13.91 -17.03
C LEU A 108 12.21 -13.45 -18.29
N CYS A 109 11.64 -12.52 -19.06
CA CYS A 109 12.30 -11.90 -20.21
C CYS A 109 13.57 -11.13 -19.80
N ALA A 110 13.51 -10.37 -18.69
CA ALA A 110 14.65 -9.62 -18.18
C ALA A 110 15.76 -10.55 -17.69
N ILE A 111 15.43 -11.63 -16.98
CA ILE A 111 16.38 -12.66 -16.52
C ILE A 111 17.04 -13.35 -17.70
N HIS A 112 16.28 -13.72 -18.72
CA HIS A 112 16.81 -14.31 -19.95
C HIS A 112 17.85 -13.40 -20.60
N ALA A 113 17.62 -12.10 -20.60
CA ALA A 113 18.56 -11.10 -21.10
C ALA A 113 19.70 -10.77 -20.08
N LYS A 114 19.90 -11.60 -19.05
CA LYS A 114 20.92 -11.44 -17.99
C LYS A 114 20.83 -10.09 -17.26
N ARG A 115 19.63 -9.56 -17.08
CA ARG A 115 19.35 -8.31 -16.41
C ARG A 115 18.44 -8.53 -15.19
N VAL A 116 18.51 -7.61 -14.24
CA VAL A 116 17.63 -7.59 -13.05
C VAL A 116 16.52 -6.52 -13.20
N THR A 117 16.75 -5.51 -14.04
CA THR A 117 15.81 -4.42 -14.30
C THR A 117 14.90 -4.75 -15.46
N ILE A 118 13.60 -4.58 -15.27
CA ILE A 118 12.57 -4.69 -16.30
C ILE A 118 12.63 -3.44 -17.19
N MET A 119 12.61 -3.63 -18.50
CA MET A 119 12.59 -2.57 -19.50
C MET A 119 11.33 -2.64 -20.34
N GLN A 120 11.00 -1.56 -21.02
CA GLN A 120 9.83 -1.47 -21.91
C GLN A 120 9.80 -2.61 -22.96
N LYS A 121 10.95 -2.95 -23.53
CA LYS A 121 11.09 -4.05 -24.50
C LYS A 121 10.71 -5.42 -23.93
N ASP A 122 10.89 -5.65 -22.63
CA ASP A 122 10.54 -6.92 -22.01
C ASP A 122 9.02 -7.04 -21.88
N ILE A 123 8.33 -5.94 -21.55
CA ILE A 123 6.86 -5.87 -21.52
C ILE A 123 6.30 -6.08 -22.93
N GLN A 124 6.88 -5.46 -23.94
CA GLN A 124 6.45 -5.62 -25.33
C GLN A 124 6.63 -7.07 -25.78
N LEU A 125 7.76 -7.70 -25.47
CA LEU A 125 8.01 -9.09 -25.79
C LEU A 125 7.03 -10.03 -25.10
N ALA A 126 6.81 -9.87 -23.79
CA ALA A 126 5.85 -10.65 -23.03
C ALA A 126 4.44 -10.57 -23.63
N ARG A 127 3.99 -9.37 -24.03
CA ARG A 127 2.70 -9.17 -24.70
C ARG A 127 2.62 -9.87 -26.06
N ARG A 128 3.69 -9.84 -26.83
CA ARG A 128 3.75 -10.52 -28.16
C ARG A 128 3.68 -12.04 -28.01
N ILE A 129 4.40 -12.60 -27.03
CA ILE A 129 4.42 -14.06 -26.79
C ILE A 129 3.04 -14.57 -26.33
N ARG A 130 2.32 -13.80 -25.53
CA ARG A 130 0.95 -14.16 -25.11
C ARG A 130 -0.07 -14.21 -26.24
N GLY A 131 0.18 -13.58 -27.37
CA GLY A 131 -0.60 -13.67 -28.61
C GLY A 131 -1.87 -12.84 -28.63
N VAL A 132 -2.95 -13.28 -28.09
CA VAL A 132 -4.34 -12.81 -28.35
C VAL A 132 -4.61 -11.31 -28.05
N TRP A 133 -3.83 -10.69 -27.19
CA TRP A 133 -3.94 -9.25 -26.90
C TRP A 133 -2.97 -8.39 -27.72
N GLY A 134 -2.19 -9.04 -28.60
CA GLY A 134 -1.30 -8.40 -29.56
C GLY A 134 -1.94 -8.18 -30.91
N GLY A 135 -3.24 -8.44 -31.05
CA GLY A 135 -3.97 -8.23 -32.30
C GLY A 135 -3.93 -6.76 -32.71
N ALA A 136 -3.39 -6.57 -33.89
CA ALA A 136 -3.50 -5.41 -34.77
C ALA A 136 -3.54 -4.03 -34.09
N GLY A 137 -2.39 -3.34 -34.01
CA GLY A 137 -2.47 -1.90 -34.02
C GLY A 137 -1.73 -1.09 -32.99
N TRP A 138 -0.77 -1.65 -32.25
CA TRP A 138 0.14 -0.81 -31.44
C TRP A 138 1.59 -1.12 -31.83
N ILE A 139 1.95 -0.69 -33.02
CA ILE A 139 3.34 -0.45 -33.43
C ILE A 139 3.69 0.98 -33.12
#